data_f4c7a28db8b95f3f4572920ee9cdb35f
#
_entry.id   f4c7a28db8b95f3f4572920ee9cdb35f
#
_cell.length_a   1.000
_cell.length_b   1.000
_cell.length_c   1.000
_cell.angle_alpha   90.00
_cell.angle_beta   90.00
_cell.angle_gamma   90.00
#
_symmetry.space_group_name_H-M   'P 1'
#
loop_
_entity.id
_entity.type
_entity.pdbx_description
1 polymer ?
#
loop_
_entity_poly.entity_id
_entity_poly.type
_entity_poly.pdbx_seq_one_letter_code
_entity_poly.pdbx_strand_id
1 'polypeptide(L)'
;MDISRAKDILDYWFSKGLYTADFDKWFMKSQDYDEEIKEKFGNLLKEAEQGKGFSWLHTKDSYVAHIILLDQFSRHIYRGSGDSFKNDNGCMLFVELGWEMYKEQLEGYEFMFAFMPYMHTENMAYQKKGEFNFHTHKQLYGNYPLGDK
;
A
#
# COMPACT_ATOMS: atom_id res chain seq x y z
N MET A 1 6.17 -13.85 -8.20
CA MET A 1 6.90 -12.58 -8.41
C MET A 1 8.23 -12.64 -7.68
N ASP A 2 9.23 -12.06 -8.29
CA ASP A 2 10.58 -11.98 -7.71
C ASP A 2 10.56 -11.08 -6.46
N ILE A 3 10.76 -11.66 -5.29
CA ILE A 3 10.66 -10.95 -4.01
C ILE A 3 11.74 -9.88 -3.84
N SER A 4 12.85 -9.97 -4.58
CA SER A 4 13.87 -8.93 -4.54
C SER A 4 13.36 -7.58 -5.06
N ARG A 5 12.29 -7.58 -5.88
CA ARG A 5 11.68 -6.36 -6.39
C ARG A 5 10.93 -5.58 -5.30
N ALA A 6 10.62 -6.21 -4.16
CA ALA A 6 10.01 -5.51 -3.04
C ALA A 6 10.87 -4.36 -2.56
N LYS A 7 12.19 -4.57 -2.48
CA LYS A 7 13.12 -3.51 -2.10
C LYS A 7 13.07 -2.34 -3.07
N ASP A 8 12.96 -2.59 -4.36
CA ASP A 8 12.88 -1.53 -5.37
C ASP A 8 11.66 -0.64 -5.14
N ILE A 9 10.51 -1.25 -4.83
CA ILE A 9 9.28 -0.51 -4.53
C ILE A 9 9.46 0.35 -3.29
N LEU A 10 9.98 -0.23 -2.21
CA LEU A 10 10.13 0.49 -0.94
C LEU A 10 11.16 1.61 -1.04
N ASP A 11 12.29 1.37 -1.71
CA ASP A 11 13.32 2.39 -1.90
C ASP A 11 12.79 3.57 -2.73
N TYR A 12 11.95 3.28 -3.72
CA TYR A 12 11.34 4.32 -4.54
C TYR A 12 10.28 5.10 -3.76
N TRP A 13 9.36 4.38 -3.11
CA TRP A 13 8.21 5.01 -2.46
C TRP A 13 8.60 5.77 -1.20
N PHE A 14 9.47 5.18 -0.39
CA PHE A 14 9.94 5.77 0.86
C PHE A 14 11.34 6.37 0.73
N SER A 15 11.66 7.00 -0.39
CA SER A 15 12.99 7.56 -0.63
C SER A 15 13.39 8.62 0.39
N LYS A 16 12.43 9.25 1.06
CA LYS A 16 12.68 10.23 2.13
C LYS A 16 12.63 9.60 3.53
N GLY A 17 12.57 8.27 3.62
CA GLY A 17 12.47 7.54 4.89
C GLY A 17 11.02 7.32 5.32
N LEU A 18 10.87 6.56 6.40
CA LEU A 18 9.54 6.12 6.86
C LEU A 18 8.79 7.18 7.68
N TYR A 19 9.48 8.24 8.12
CA TYR A 19 8.90 9.25 8.99
C TYR A 19 8.81 10.63 8.34
N THR A 20 9.15 10.74 7.07
CA THR A 20 9.08 11.97 6.29
C THR A 20 8.14 11.77 5.12
N ALA A 21 7.08 12.59 5.03
CA ALA A 21 6.14 12.50 3.93
C ALA A 21 6.78 12.96 2.63
N ASP A 22 6.61 12.16 1.58
CA ASP A 22 6.96 12.56 0.21
C ASP A 22 5.68 13.02 -0.47
N PHE A 23 5.25 14.22 -0.09
CA PHE A 23 3.93 14.73 -0.45
C PHE A 23 3.72 14.78 -1.96
N ASP A 24 4.72 15.23 -2.69
CA ASP A 24 4.60 15.42 -4.15
C ASP A 24 4.40 14.06 -4.85
N LYS A 25 5.20 13.05 -4.48
CA LYS A 25 5.10 11.72 -5.09
C LYS A 25 3.80 11.03 -4.70
N TRP A 26 3.41 11.15 -3.42
CA TRP A 26 2.30 10.34 -2.90
C TRP A 26 0.93 10.95 -3.21
N PHE A 27 0.80 12.26 -3.18
CA PHE A 27 -0.52 12.91 -3.14
C PHE A 27 -0.76 13.92 -4.25
N MET A 28 0.28 14.38 -4.94
CA MET A 28 0.10 15.32 -6.04
C MET A 28 -0.13 14.56 -7.34
N LYS A 29 -1.03 15.08 -8.17
CA LYS A 29 -1.22 14.53 -9.51
C LYS A 29 -0.07 15.03 -10.39
N SER A 30 0.82 14.12 -10.76
CA SER A 30 1.98 14.45 -11.56
C SER A 30 2.12 13.43 -12.68
N GLN A 31 2.05 13.91 -13.92
CA GLN A 31 2.24 13.07 -15.08
C GLN A 31 3.65 12.45 -15.09
N ASP A 32 4.64 13.19 -14.62
CA ASP A 32 6.02 12.70 -14.56
C ASP A 32 6.16 11.50 -13.62
N TYR A 33 5.55 11.57 -12.44
CA TYR A 33 5.56 10.44 -11.52
C TYR A 33 4.73 9.28 -12.05
N ASP A 34 3.60 9.55 -12.69
CA ASP A 34 2.75 8.51 -13.27
C ASP A 34 3.50 7.73 -14.34
N GLU A 35 4.22 8.42 -15.21
CA GLU A 35 5.01 7.79 -16.27
C GLU A 35 6.20 7.03 -15.71
N GLU A 36 6.89 7.59 -14.73
CA GLU A 36 8.03 6.95 -14.09
C GLU A 36 7.63 5.65 -13.39
N ILE A 37 6.54 5.68 -12.65
CA ILE A 37 6.03 4.49 -11.96
C ILE A 37 5.62 3.42 -12.97
N LYS A 38 4.93 3.81 -14.03
CA LYS A 38 4.52 2.89 -15.09
C LYS A 38 5.73 2.23 -15.74
N GLU A 39 6.75 3.01 -16.05
CA GLU A 39 7.97 2.48 -16.67
C GLU A 39 8.67 1.49 -15.75
N LYS A 40 8.84 1.84 -14.48
CA LYS A 40 9.59 1.02 -13.53
C LYS A 40 8.81 -0.21 -13.06
N PHE A 41 7.51 -0.09 -12.87
CA PHE A 41 6.73 -1.08 -12.14
C PHE A 41 5.49 -1.58 -12.89
N GLY A 42 5.25 -1.13 -14.12
CA GLY A 42 4.06 -1.53 -14.86
C GLY A 42 3.97 -3.03 -15.12
N ASN A 43 5.08 -3.65 -15.48
CA ASN A 43 5.09 -5.10 -15.73
C ASN A 43 4.92 -5.88 -14.42
N LEU A 44 5.51 -5.39 -13.34
CA LEU A 44 5.36 -6.01 -12.02
C LEU A 44 3.90 -5.94 -11.55
N LEU A 45 3.24 -4.82 -11.81
CA LEU A 45 1.81 -4.68 -11.49
C LEU A 45 0.98 -5.71 -12.25
N LYS A 46 1.29 -5.96 -13.52
CA LYS A 46 0.57 -6.97 -14.30
C LYS A 46 0.75 -8.37 -13.70
N GLU A 47 1.93 -8.70 -13.22
CA GLU A 47 2.15 -9.97 -12.52
C GLU A 47 1.32 -10.04 -11.24
N ALA A 48 1.26 -8.96 -10.47
CA ALA A 48 0.45 -8.90 -9.27
C ALA A 48 -1.04 -9.07 -9.58
N GLU A 49 -1.50 -8.50 -10.68
CA GLU A 49 -2.89 -8.64 -11.14
C GLU A 49 -3.24 -10.07 -11.53
N GLN A 50 -2.25 -10.89 -11.85
CA GLN A 50 -2.42 -12.31 -12.11
C GLN A 50 -2.39 -13.16 -10.84
N GLY A 51 -2.32 -12.53 -9.66
CA GLY A 51 -2.29 -13.23 -8.39
C GLY A 51 -0.90 -13.69 -7.95
N LYS A 52 0.15 -13.34 -8.69
CA LYS A 52 1.50 -13.81 -8.40
C LYS A 52 2.13 -13.17 -7.18
N GLY A 53 1.53 -12.11 -6.66
CA GLY A 53 2.06 -11.37 -5.49
C GLY A 53 1.69 -11.97 -4.15
N PHE A 54 0.85 -13.01 -4.09
CA PHE A 54 0.48 -13.60 -2.80
C PHE A 54 1.67 -14.23 -2.08
N SER A 55 2.71 -14.65 -2.81
CA SER A 55 3.96 -15.11 -2.21
C SER A 55 4.68 -14.02 -1.40
N TRP A 56 4.34 -12.76 -1.62
CA TRP A 56 4.92 -11.63 -0.89
C TRP A 56 4.34 -11.44 0.52
N LEU A 57 3.45 -12.32 0.95
CA LEU A 57 3.11 -12.44 2.38
C LEU A 57 4.31 -12.92 3.22
N HIS A 58 5.39 -13.34 2.59
CA HIS A 58 6.54 -13.97 3.24
C HIS A 58 7.25 -13.10 4.27
N THR A 59 7.40 -11.80 4.02
CA THR A 59 8.06 -10.87 4.95
C THR A 59 7.23 -9.60 5.13
N LYS A 60 7.50 -8.85 6.20
CA LYS A 60 6.85 -7.55 6.41
C LYS A 60 7.13 -6.61 5.25
N ASP A 61 8.37 -6.55 4.80
CA ASP A 61 8.76 -5.64 3.72
C ASP A 61 8.05 -5.99 2.41
N SER A 62 8.02 -7.25 2.03
CA SER A 62 7.32 -7.65 0.81
C SER A 62 5.80 -7.47 0.93
N TYR A 63 5.25 -7.65 2.12
CA TYR A 63 3.84 -7.36 2.40
C TYR A 63 3.52 -5.89 2.13
N VAL A 64 4.28 -4.97 2.71
CA VAL A 64 4.08 -3.53 2.49
C VAL A 64 4.26 -3.17 1.02
N ALA A 65 5.30 -3.70 0.39
CA ALA A 65 5.58 -3.42 -1.02
C ALA A 65 4.44 -3.85 -1.95
N HIS A 66 3.86 -5.02 -1.71
CA HIS A 66 2.74 -5.51 -2.54
C HIS A 66 1.50 -4.65 -2.37
N ILE A 67 1.24 -4.18 -1.16
CA ILE A 67 0.12 -3.26 -0.90
C ILE A 67 0.32 -1.96 -1.68
N ILE A 68 1.52 -1.39 -1.63
CA ILE A 68 1.83 -0.15 -2.37
C ILE A 68 1.65 -0.38 -3.87
N LEU A 69 2.11 -1.50 -4.38
CA LEU A 69 1.97 -1.85 -5.80
C LEU A 69 0.50 -1.90 -6.22
N LEU A 70 -0.33 -2.62 -5.47
CA LEU A 70 -1.74 -2.81 -5.82
C LEU A 70 -2.61 -1.59 -5.53
N ASP A 71 -2.33 -0.84 -4.47
CA ASP A 71 -3.16 0.29 -4.07
C ASP A 71 -2.66 1.60 -4.69
N GLN A 72 -1.42 1.94 -4.48
CA GLN A 72 -0.89 3.25 -4.87
C GLN A 72 -0.42 3.30 -6.32
N PHE A 73 0.38 2.32 -6.75
CA PHE A 73 0.90 2.33 -8.12
C PHE A 73 -0.21 2.13 -9.15
N SER A 74 -1.25 1.38 -8.82
CA SER A 74 -2.42 1.25 -9.69
C SER A 74 -3.04 2.61 -9.99
N ARG A 75 -3.16 3.46 -8.98
CA ARG A 75 -3.74 4.79 -9.14
C ARG A 75 -2.88 5.68 -10.03
N HIS A 76 -1.57 5.59 -9.93
CA HIS A 76 -0.66 6.32 -10.81
C HIS A 76 -0.70 5.78 -12.24
N ILE A 77 -0.59 4.45 -12.39
CA ILE A 77 -0.46 3.81 -13.70
C ILE A 77 -1.75 3.93 -14.52
N TYR A 78 -2.90 3.80 -13.85
CA TYR A 78 -4.21 3.82 -14.52
C TYR A 78 -4.95 5.15 -14.35
N ARG A 79 -4.25 6.22 -13.97
CA ARG A 79 -4.88 7.52 -13.74
C ARG A 79 -5.68 7.97 -14.96
N GLY A 80 -6.92 8.42 -14.73
CA GLY A 80 -7.80 8.83 -15.81
C GLY A 80 -8.58 7.70 -16.47
N SER A 81 -8.37 6.47 -16.00
CA SER A 81 -9.06 5.27 -16.49
C SER A 81 -9.92 4.67 -15.38
N GLY A 82 -10.99 3.98 -15.77
CA GLY A 82 -11.80 3.21 -14.82
C GLY A 82 -11.03 2.08 -14.14
N ASP A 83 -9.88 1.70 -14.69
CA ASP A 83 -9.02 0.65 -14.12
C ASP A 83 -8.26 1.09 -12.88
N SER A 84 -8.25 2.40 -12.53
CA SER A 84 -7.54 2.93 -11.36
C SER A 84 -7.85 2.19 -10.07
N PHE A 85 -9.07 1.68 -9.93
CA PHE A 85 -9.55 1.05 -8.70
C PHE A 85 -9.80 -0.45 -8.84
N LYS A 86 -9.45 -1.04 -10.00
CA LYS A 86 -9.75 -2.45 -10.26
C LYS A 86 -9.04 -3.42 -9.32
N ASN A 87 -7.94 -2.98 -8.71
CA ASN A 87 -7.15 -3.82 -7.81
C ASN A 87 -7.52 -3.67 -6.34
N ASP A 88 -8.50 -2.82 -6.02
CA ASP A 88 -8.82 -2.52 -4.62
C ASP A 88 -9.32 -3.74 -3.85
N ASN A 89 -10.17 -4.57 -4.44
CA ASN A 89 -10.68 -5.76 -3.76
C ASN A 89 -9.56 -6.79 -3.53
N GLY A 90 -8.72 -7.02 -4.52
CA GLY A 90 -7.59 -7.94 -4.38
C GLY A 90 -6.58 -7.44 -3.34
N CYS A 91 -6.33 -6.13 -3.34
CA CYS A 91 -5.47 -5.51 -2.34
C CYS A 91 -6.03 -5.69 -0.93
N MET A 92 -7.33 -5.46 -0.77
CA MET A 92 -7.98 -5.60 0.55
C MET A 92 -7.87 -7.04 1.07
N LEU A 93 -8.08 -8.02 0.21
CA LEU A 93 -7.90 -9.42 0.58
C LEU A 93 -6.47 -9.70 1.04
N PHE A 94 -5.49 -9.19 0.31
CA PHE A 94 -4.07 -9.36 0.65
C PHE A 94 -3.74 -8.70 2.00
N VAL A 95 -4.22 -7.48 2.22
CA VAL A 95 -4.01 -6.77 3.50
C VAL A 95 -4.56 -7.59 4.65
N GLU A 96 -5.79 -8.11 4.51
CA GLU A 96 -6.42 -8.92 5.55
C GLU A 96 -5.62 -10.18 5.88
N LEU A 97 -5.09 -10.84 4.85
CA LEU A 97 -4.33 -12.07 5.05
C LEU A 97 -3.07 -11.86 5.89
N GLY A 98 -2.45 -10.70 5.82
CA GLY A 98 -1.21 -10.42 6.54
C GLY A 98 -1.33 -9.49 7.73
N TRP A 99 -2.50 -8.87 7.94
CA TRP A 99 -2.63 -7.82 8.95
C TRP A 99 -2.24 -8.28 10.36
N GLU A 100 -2.80 -9.40 10.81
CA GLU A 100 -2.48 -9.92 12.16
C GLU A 100 -1.01 -10.31 12.30
N MET A 101 -0.41 -10.74 11.20
CA MET A 101 0.99 -11.16 11.16
C MET A 101 1.96 -10.00 11.28
N TYR A 102 1.65 -8.87 10.64
CA TYR A 102 2.62 -7.78 10.45
C TYR A 102 2.25 -6.46 11.11
N LYS A 103 1.03 -6.30 11.63
CA LYS A 103 0.56 -5.01 12.15
C LYS A 103 1.50 -4.38 13.19
N GLU A 104 2.13 -5.20 14.03
CA GLU A 104 3.02 -4.72 15.09
C GLU A 104 4.42 -4.35 14.58
N GLN A 105 4.75 -4.74 13.36
CA GLN A 105 6.04 -4.46 12.73
C GLN A 105 5.99 -3.23 11.82
N LEU A 106 4.82 -2.66 11.57
CA LEU A 106 4.66 -1.52 10.69
C LEU A 106 5.14 -0.24 11.37
N GLU A 107 6.01 0.50 10.70
CA GLU A 107 6.64 1.71 11.23
C GLU A 107 6.31 2.93 10.39
N GLY A 108 6.01 4.06 11.04
CA GLY A 108 5.81 5.32 10.37
C GLY A 108 4.77 5.23 9.25
N TYR A 109 5.13 5.70 8.07
CA TYR A 109 4.23 5.71 6.93
C TYR A 109 3.95 4.32 6.35
N GLU A 110 4.69 3.27 6.73
CA GLU A 110 4.29 1.89 6.39
C GLU A 110 2.89 1.58 6.92
N PHE A 111 2.61 2.00 8.15
CA PHE A 111 1.28 1.80 8.73
C PHE A 111 0.21 2.51 7.91
N MET A 112 0.45 3.76 7.53
CA MET A 112 -0.52 4.52 6.75
C MET A 112 -0.86 3.80 5.43
N PHE A 113 0.14 3.35 4.69
CA PHE A 113 -0.10 2.71 3.40
C PHE A 113 -0.68 1.31 3.52
N ALA A 114 -0.35 0.56 4.55
CA ALA A 114 -0.99 -0.73 4.80
C ALA A 114 -2.44 -0.57 5.27
N PHE A 115 -2.74 0.53 5.93
CA PHE A 115 -4.09 0.85 6.42
C PHE A 115 -5.00 1.46 5.34
N MET A 116 -4.44 2.21 4.38
CA MET A 116 -5.22 2.92 3.37
C MET A 116 -6.26 2.06 2.63
N PRO A 117 -5.98 0.79 2.30
CA PRO A 117 -7.00 -0.04 1.65
C PRO A 117 -8.31 -0.15 2.43
N TYR A 118 -8.24 -0.13 3.78
CA TYR A 118 -9.44 -0.08 4.61
C TYR A 118 -10.25 1.20 4.37
N MET A 119 -9.57 2.31 4.08
CA MET A 119 -10.21 3.59 3.82
C MET A 119 -10.80 3.67 2.42
N HIS A 120 -10.23 2.95 1.47
CA HIS A 120 -10.64 2.97 0.07
C HIS A 120 -11.79 2.00 -0.24
N THR A 121 -12.00 1.00 0.61
CA THR A 121 -12.97 -0.06 0.32
C THR A 121 -14.41 0.45 0.41
N GLU A 122 -15.27 -0.06 -0.47
CA GLU A 122 -16.70 0.15 -0.39
C GLU A 122 -17.40 -0.88 0.49
N ASN A 123 -16.69 -1.91 0.93
CA ASN A 123 -17.23 -2.98 1.76
C ASN A 123 -17.37 -2.52 3.20
N MET A 124 -18.61 -2.49 3.70
CA MET A 124 -18.91 -1.98 5.06
C MET A 124 -18.22 -2.78 6.16
N ALA A 125 -18.10 -4.10 5.99
CA ALA A 125 -17.45 -4.94 6.99
C ALA A 125 -15.96 -4.59 7.11
N TYR A 126 -15.29 -4.34 5.98
CA TYR A 126 -13.90 -3.93 5.99
C TYR A 126 -13.72 -2.51 6.50
N GLN A 127 -14.65 -1.60 6.22
CA GLN A 127 -14.60 -0.24 6.78
C GLN A 127 -14.65 -0.28 8.30
N LYS A 128 -15.56 -1.07 8.87
CA LYS A 128 -15.67 -1.23 10.33
C LYS A 128 -14.44 -1.90 10.92
N LYS A 129 -13.89 -2.89 10.25
CA LYS A 129 -12.66 -3.54 10.68
C LYS A 129 -11.48 -2.57 10.63
N GLY A 130 -11.44 -1.69 9.63
CA GLY A 130 -10.44 -0.63 9.55
C GLY A 130 -10.50 0.31 10.74
N GLU A 131 -11.70 0.76 11.12
CA GLU A 131 -11.87 1.60 12.31
C GLU A 131 -11.36 0.89 13.57
N PHE A 132 -11.72 -0.36 13.75
CA PHE A 132 -11.26 -1.15 14.89
C PHE A 132 -9.74 -1.28 14.89
N ASN A 133 -9.16 -1.62 13.76
CA ASN A 133 -7.70 -1.79 13.63
C ASN A 133 -6.95 -0.49 13.92
N PHE A 134 -7.46 0.63 13.42
CA PHE A 134 -6.85 1.93 13.65
C PHE A 134 -6.86 2.31 15.13
N HIS A 135 -8.01 2.18 15.79
CA HIS A 135 -8.13 2.51 17.22
C HIS A 135 -7.26 1.61 18.07
N THR A 136 -7.25 0.32 17.79
CA THR A 136 -6.43 -0.64 18.53
C THR A 136 -4.94 -0.31 18.36
N HIS A 137 -4.50 -0.04 17.16
CA HIS A 137 -3.11 0.29 16.88
C HIS A 137 -2.68 1.57 17.58
N LYS A 138 -3.50 2.62 17.48
CA LYS A 138 -3.23 3.89 18.14
C LYS A 138 -3.14 3.73 19.66
N GLN A 139 -4.03 2.94 20.24
CA GLN A 139 -4.07 2.69 21.68
C GLN A 139 -2.80 1.98 22.16
N LEU A 140 -2.29 1.01 21.38
CA LEU A 140 -1.15 0.18 21.77
C LEU A 140 0.21 0.84 21.47
N TYR A 141 0.31 1.59 20.36
CA TYR A 141 1.59 2.03 19.83
C TYR A 141 1.76 3.54 19.78
N GLY A 142 0.76 4.30 20.25
CA GLY A 142 0.85 5.76 20.32
C GLY A 142 0.55 6.44 19.00
N ASN A 143 1.20 7.59 18.74
CA ASN A 143 0.87 8.46 17.63
C ASN A 143 1.63 8.08 16.35
N TYR A 144 0.88 7.91 15.28
CA TYR A 144 1.42 7.74 13.94
C TYR A 144 1.21 9.02 13.13
N PRO A 145 1.87 9.14 11.95
CA PRO A 145 1.73 10.35 11.13
C PRO A 145 0.29 10.76 10.84
N LEU A 146 -0.66 9.82 10.78
CA LEU A 146 -2.07 10.14 10.56
C LEU A 146 -2.92 10.00 11.83
N GLY A 147 -2.33 9.64 12.96
CA GLY A 147 -3.05 9.25 14.17
C GLY A 147 -3.65 10.42 14.97
N ASP A 148 -3.13 11.61 14.79
CA ASP A 148 -3.53 12.79 15.57
C ASP A 148 -4.45 13.75 14.84
N LYS A 149 -4.99 13.33 13.75
CA LYS A 149 -5.87 14.18 12.94
C LYS A 149 -7.32 14.12 13.39
#